data_8b0ab4807e2ba6ca9911c918504f2002
#
_entry.id   8b0ab4807e2ba6ca9911c918504f2002
#
_cell.length_a   1.000
_cell.length_b   1.000
_cell.length_c   1.000
_cell.angle_alpha   90.00
_cell.angle_beta   90.00
_cell.angle_gamma   90.00
#
_symmetry.space_group_name_H-M   'P 1'
#
loop_
_entity.id
_entity.type
_entity.pdbx_description
1 polymer ?
#
loop_
_entity_poly.entity_id
_entity_poly.type
_entity_poly.pdbx_seq_one_letter_code
_entity_poly.pdbx_strand_id
1 'polypeptide(L)'
;MLKSYFWAMNKKLFALLIALMSLSLLGIMFVQGYWISNSYQTKEEQFTFNVQQTLFSVTKEIKNREIEDFYNVYSNYVDSLEVPDNVNFSELVYKTKNDRTNEVFVYTDGILEEDYKLSSSFLDMDFDSIQFKRLTNRKTTTRINPGIDGENPSESNEVSFKRLKDFERNQFENAYFNISSKAPLHKRVNGSEIENLITEELNERGVDSKFEYAVYSNNLATKVRSDNFQLDPESTYVVPLFKNDKEENGYQLYVNFSEKEKVVLNSILGMAVLSLIFTAVIILAYASALSQIFKQRQISQIKSDFINNMTHEFKTPIATINLALDSLKNPKVKDNKEFLQRYLKMIRDENRRMHAQVENVLRISKLEKNELDLPKERLKLHDIVNDALTHVELIVEDRGGYVASHLGALKSSVLANESHLTNVVVNILDNAIKYSEDAPKIDVYTENVKDYIILKIRDQGMGMSKITQKKIFEKFYREHTGDIHNVKGHGLGLAYVKRILDDHDAQVYVESEKGKGSTFIIKIHLIS
;
A
#
# COMPACT_ATOMS: atom_id res chain seq x y z
N MET A 1 1.80 15.49 29.09
CA MET A 1 2.29 16.79 28.54
C MET A 1 1.89 17.04 27.09
N LEU A 2 1.83 16.07 26.19
CA LEU A 2 1.41 16.29 24.78
C LEU A 2 -0.08 16.70 24.60
N LYS A 3 -0.98 16.36 25.52
CA LYS A 3 -2.42 16.72 25.47
C LYS A 3 -2.72 18.22 25.64
N SER A 4 -1.83 19.01 26.26
CA SER A 4 -2.08 20.44 26.53
C SER A 4 -1.64 21.38 25.40
N TYR A 5 -0.71 20.96 24.53
CA TYR A 5 -0.20 21.80 23.44
C TYR A 5 -1.19 21.95 22.25
N PHE A 6 -2.11 20.99 22.06
CA PHE A 6 -3.12 21.08 20.99
C PHE A 6 -4.27 22.06 21.28
N TRP A 7 -4.36 22.59 22.51
CA TRP A 7 -5.48 23.43 22.96
C TRP A 7 -5.48 24.87 22.45
N ALA A 8 -4.35 25.35 21.94
CA ALA A 8 -4.20 26.74 21.50
C ALA A 8 -3.73 26.87 20.04
N MET A 9 -3.96 25.86 19.20
CA MET A 9 -3.46 25.91 17.83
C MET A 9 -4.20 26.99 17.02
N ASN A 10 -3.49 28.05 16.65
CA ASN A 10 -3.96 29.16 15.80
C ASN A 10 -4.55 28.57 14.50
N LYS A 11 -5.67 29.13 13.98
CA LYS A 11 -6.30 28.70 12.72
C LYS A 11 -5.29 28.58 11.57
N LYS A 12 -4.28 29.44 11.52
CA LYS A 12 -3.18 29.42 10.54
C LYS A 12 -2.27 28.19 10.70
N LEU A 13 -1.91 27.82 11.93
CA LEU A 13 -1.08 26.65 12.22
C LEU A 13 -1.81 25.34 11.88
N PHE A 14 -3.12 25.28 12.14
CA PHE A 14 -3.95 24.15 11.76
C PHE A 14 -4.04 23.96 10.25
N ALA A 15 -4.28 25.05 9.50
CA ALA A 15 -4.31 25.01 8.04
C ALA A 15 -2.95 24.61 7.45
N LEU A 16 -1.85 25.11 8.04
CA LEU A 16 -0.49 24.74 7.66
C LEU A 16 -0.23 23.22 7.85
N LEU A 17 -0.67 22.67 8.99
CA LEU A 17 -0.48 21.25 9.29
C LEU A 17 -1.23 20.36 8.30
N ILE A 18 -2.49 20.71 7.97
CA ILE A 18 -3.26 19.99 6.95
C ILE A 18 -2.57 20.11 5.59
N ALA A 19 -2.10 21.30 5.22
CA ALA A 19 -1.42 21.52 3.95
C ALA A 19 -0.12 20.69 3.85
N LEU A 20 0.69 20.64 4.90
CA LEU A 20 1.90 19.83 4.95
C LEU A 20 1.60 18.33 4.87
N MET A 21 0.60 17.86 5.60
CA MET A 21 0.16 16.46 5.54
C MET A 21 -0.35 16.09 4.14
N SER A 22 -1.14 16.97 3.50
CA SER A 22 -1.65 16.76 2.14
C SER A 22 -0.52 16.77 1.11
N LEU A 23 0.45 17.67 1.25
CA LEU A 23 1.64 17.74 0.39
C LEU A 23 2.50 16.48 0.52
N SER A 24 2.68 15.99 1.75
CA SER A 24 3.38 14.72 2.01
C SER A 24 2.70 13.53 1.33
N LEU A 25 1.36 13.44 1.43
CA LEU A 25 0.59 12.38 0.77
C LEU A 25 0.75 12.43 -0.76
N LEU A 26 0.64 13.62 -1.35
CA LEU A 26 0.86 13.82 -2.78
C LEU A 26 2.29 13.44 -3.19
N GLY A 27 3.29 13.80 -2.38
CA GLY A 27 4.68 13.41 -2.60
C GLY A 27 4.88 11.88 -2.60
N ILE A 28 4.28 11.18 -1.65
CA ILE A 28 4.33 9.71 -1.59
C ILE A 28 3.70 9.10 -2.84
N MET A 29 2.52 9.56 -3.25
CA MET A 29 1.84 9.06 -4.46
C MET A 29 2.67 9.30 -5.73
N PHE A 30 3.31 10.46 -5.84
CA PHE A 30 4.20 10.78 -6.96
C PHE A 30 5.42 9.85 -7.00
N VAL A 31 6.09 9.65 -5.86
CA VAL A 31 7.26 8.75 -5.76
C VAL A 31 6.87 7.31 -6.11
N GLN A 32 5.71 6.84 -5.66
CA GLN A 32 5.24 5.48 -5.99
C GLN A 32 4.92 5.33 -7.48
N GLY A 33 4.26 6.32 -8.09
CA GLY A 33 4.02 6.32 -9.55
C GLY A 33 5.32 6.31 -10.35
N TYR A 34 6.29 7.14 -9.98
CA TYR A 34 7.62 7.16 -10.56
C TYR A 34 8.33 5.81 -10.41
N TRP A 35 8.28 5.23 -9.21
CA TRP A 35 8.94 3.95 -8.93
C TRP A 35 8.35 2.79 -9.76
N ILE A 36 7.02 2.72 -9.92
CA ILE A 36 6.36 1.71 -10.77
C ILE A 36 6.80 1.86 -12.23
N SER A 37 6.80 3.10 -12.76
CA SER A 37 7.26 3.39 -14.12
C SER A 37 8.72 3.00 -14.34
N ASN A 38 9.60 3.36 -13.42
CA ASN A 38 11.02 3.03 -13.48
C ASN A 38 11.25 1.50 -13.36
N SER A 39 10.47 0.81 -12.52
CA SER A 39 10.55 -0.65 -12.40
C SER A 39 10.15 -1.35 -13.69
N TYR A 40 9.13 -0.83 -14.39
CA TYR A 40 8.74 -1.35 -15.70
C TYR A 40 9.89 -1.23 -16.71
N GLN A 41 10.47 -0.05 -16.84
CA GLN A 41 11.59 0.18 -17.77
C GLN A 41 12.80 -0.72 -17.44
N THR A 42 13.17 -0.82 -16.18
CA THR A 42 14.28 -1.68 -15.74
C THR A 42 14.02 -3.15 -16.10
N LYS A 43 12.79 -3.64 -15.93
CA LYS A 43 12.43 -5.02 -16.27
C LYS A 43 12.39 -5.26 -17.78
N GLU A 44 11.95 -4.28 -18.55
CA GLU A 44 12.00 -4.34 -20.00
C GLU A 44 13.43 -4.36 -20.54
N GLU A 45 14.31 -3.52 -20.00
CA GLU A 45 15.74 -3.52 -20.32
C GLU A 45 16.41 -4.86 -19.96
N GLN A 46 16.08 -5.41 -18.77
CA GLN A 46 16.58 -6.70 -18.33
C GLN A 46 16.11 -7.83 -19.25
N PHE A 47 14.84 -7.82 -19.64
CA PHE A 47 14.30 -8.78 -20.61
C PHE A 47 15.06 -8.69 -21.95
N THR A 48 15.20 -7.49 -22.48
CA THR A 48 15.93 -7.23 -23.73
C THR A 48 17.37 -7.71 -23.66
N PHE A 49 18.06 -7.41 -22.56
CA PHE A 49 19.43 -7.87 -22.35
C PHE A 49 19.52 -9.40 -22.31
N ASN A 50 18.65 -10.05 -21.54
CA ASN A 50 18.62 -11.52 -21.44
C ASN A 50 18.36 -12.17 -22.79
N VAL A 51 17.39 -11.66 -23.55
CA VAL A 51 17.10 -12.15 -24.90
C VAL A 51 18.30 -12.00 -25.83
N GLN A 52 18.95 -10.83 -25.84
CA GLN A 52 20.12 -10.62 -26.67
C GLN A 52 21.26 -11.58 -26.31
N GLN A 53 21.50 -11.80 -25.01
CA GLN A 53 22.51 -12.76 -24.56
C GLN A 53 22.16 -14.20 -24.96
N THR A 54 20.87 -14.59 -24.81
CA THR A 54 20.37 -15.89 -25.28
C THR A 54 20.65 -16.09 -26.77
N LEU A 55 20.23 -15.13 -27.59
CA LEU A 55 20.39 -15.25 -29.03
C LEU A 55 21.87 -15.27 -29.47
N PHE A 56 22.71 -14.51 -28.78
CA PHE A 56 24.16 -14.56 -29.01
C PHE A 56 24.76 -15.92 -28.63
N SER A 57 24.32 -16.50 -27.49
CA SER A 57 24.74 -17.85 -27.05
C SER A 57 24.33 -18.90 -28.07
N VAL A 58 23.07 -18.88 -28.49
CA VAL A 58 22.50 -19.81 -29.50
C VAL A 58 23.28 -19.74 -30.82
N THR A 59 23.52 -18.53 -31.34
CA THR A 59 24.28 -18.41 -32.61
C THR A 59 25.71 -18.88 -32.49
N LYS A 60 26.33 -18.67 -31.33
CA LYS A 60 27.69 -19.18 -31.04
C LYS A 60 27.70 -20.69 -30.93
N GLU A 61 26.71 -21.29 -30.30
CA GLU A 61 26.61 -22.74 -30.13
C GLU A 61 26.36 -23.46 -31.46
N ILE A 62 25.43 -22.95 -32.28
CA ILE A 62 25.21 -23.45 -33.65
C ILE A 62 26.52 -23.42 -34.46
N LYS A 63 27.25 -22.31 -34.36
CA LYS A 63 28.55 -22.18 -35.05
C LYS A 63 29.58 -23.20 -34.53
N ASN A 64 29.69 -23.35 -33.22
CA ASN A 64 30.68 -24.28 -32.60
C ASN A 64 30.33 -25.73 -32.94
N ARG A 65 29.05 -26.11 -32.88
CA ARG A 65 28.59 -27.44 -33.26
C ARG A 65 28.90 -27.74 -34.75
N GLU A 66 28.59 -26.78 -35.64
CA GLU A 66 28.87 -26.93 -37.07
C GLU A 66 30.38 -27.19 -37.31
N ILE A 67 31.27 -26.42 -36.67
CA ILE A 67 32.69 -26.59 -36.76
C ILE A 67 33.12 -27.95 -36.18
N GLU A 68 32.59 -28.32 -35.05
CA GLU A 68 32.96 -29.56 -34.34
C GLU A 68 32.56 -30.79 -35.15
N ASP A 69 31.36 -30.83 -35.68
CA ASP A 69 30.86 -31.92 -36.54
C ASP A 69 31.77 -32.14 -37.73
N PHE A 70 32.09 -31.07 -38.48
CA PHE A 70 32.95 -31.17 -39.65
C PHE A 70 34.40 -31.46 -39.29
N TYR A 71 34.93 -30.90 -38.19
CA TYR A 71 36.26 -31.20 -37.72
C TYR A 71 36.42 -32.66 -37.28
N ASN A 72 35.43 -33.24 -36.61
CA ASN A 72 35.44 -34.65 -36.20
C ASN A 72 35.44 -35.59 -37.43
N VAL A 73 34.58 -35.29 -38.42
CA VAL A 73 34.57 -36.06 -39.68
C VAL A 73 35.89 -35.94 -40.39
N TYR A 74 36.46 -34.72 -40.48
CA TYR A 74 37.79 -34.48 -41.02
C TYR A 74 38.91 -35.23 -40.29
N SER A 75 38.95 -35.11 -38.95
CA SER A 75 39.98 -35.74 -38.14
C SER A 75 39.96 -37.28 -38.27
N ASN A 76 38.76 -37.88 -38.24
CA ASN A 76 38.60 -39.33 -38.42
C ASN A 76 39.02 -39.79 -39.80
N TYR A 77 38.72 -38.99 -40.82
CA TYR A 77 39.15 -39.32 -42.18
C TYR A 77 40.67 -39.23 -42.33
N VAL A 78 41.29 -38.13 -41.87
CA VAL A 78 42.75 -37.93 -41.94
C VAL A 78 43.51 -38.99 -41.14
N ASP A 79 42.94 -39.37 -39.97
CA ASP A 79 43.56 -40.44 -39.14
C ASP A 79 43.41 -41.83 -39.79
N SER A 80 42.49 -42.01 -40.75
CA SER A 80 42.34 -43.24 -41.53
C SER A 80 43.27 -43.33 -42.75
N LEU A 81 43.91 -42.21 -43.15
CA LEU A 81 44.85 -42.16 -44.22
C LEU A 81 46.22 -42.67 -43.77
N GLU A 82 46.69 -43.80 -44.31
CA GLU A 82 47.94 -44.43 -43.90
C GLU A 82 49.17 -43.73 -44.46
N VAL A 83 49.06 -43.00 -45.59
CA VAL A 83 50.23 -42.41 -46.29
C VAL A 83 49.94 -40.96 -46.65
N PRO A 84 50.70 -39.98 -46.18
CA PRO A 84 50.62 -38.59 -46.65
C PRO A 84 51.15 -38.42 -48.06
N ASP A 85 50.58 -37.47 -48.86
CA ASP A 85 51.06 -37.17 -50.18
C ASP A 85 52.48 -36.54 -50.18
N ASN A 86 52.73 -35.69 -49.22
CA ASN A 86 54.03 -35.05 -48.98
C ASN A 86 54.36 -34.96 -47.48
N VAL A 87 55.63 -35.06 -47.14
CA VAL A 87 56.13 -34.92 -45.76
C VAL A 87 57.29 -33.94 -45.76
N ASN A 88 57.12 -32.84 -45.07
CA ASN A 88 58.16 -31.85 -44.84
C ASN A 88 58.52 -31.84 -43.35
N PHE A 89 59.83 -31.82 -43.07
CA PHE A 89 60.32 -31.76 -41.71
C PHE A 89 61.26 -30.57 -41.55
N SER A 90 60.94 -29.71 -40.62
CA SER A 90 61.74 -28.55 -40.27
C SER A 90 62.16 -28.68 -38.80
N GLU A 91 63.49 -28.70 -38.56
CA GLU A 91 63.97 -28.83 -37.19
C GLU A 91 64.99 -27.77 -36.81
N LEU A 92 64.95 -27.38 -35.53
CA LEU A 92 65.97 -26.58 -34.85
C LEU A 92 66.82 -27.50 -33.99
N VAL A 93 68.14 -27.58 -34.26
CA VAL A 93 69.04 -28.41 -33.49
C VAL A 93 69.92 -27.53 -32.60
N TYR A 94 69.81 -27.72 -31.31
CA TYR A 94 70.71 -27.09 -30.35
C TYR A 94 71.66 -28.15 -29.76
N LYS A 95 72.96 -27.94 -29.89
CA LYS A 95 74.01 -28.85 -29.41
C LYS A 95 74.94 -28.11 -28.43
N THR A 96 75.11 -28.62 -27.23
CA THR A 96 76.10 -28.10 -26.27
C THR A 96 76.88 -29.21 -25.68
N LYS A 97 78.17 -28.93 -25.33
CA LYS A 97 79.11 -29.86 -24.71
C LYS A 97 79.52 -29.27 -23.37
N ASN A 98 79.43 -30.06 -22.32
CA ASN A 98 79.95 -29.69 -21.01
C ASN A 98 81.44 -30.05 -20.93
N ASP A 99 82.33 -29.07 -20.85
CA ASP A 99 83.78 -29.24 -20.86
C ASP A 99 84.34 -29.95 -19.62
N ARG A 100 83.55 -30.02 -18.51
CA ARG A 100 83.98 -30.69 -17.25
C ARG A 100 83.62 -32.17 -17.24
N THR A 101 82.45 -32.54 -17.71
CA THR A 101 81.98 -33.93 -17.72
C THR A 101 82.10 -34.59 -19.07
N ASN A 102 82.51 -33.85 -20.10
CA ASN A 102 82.62 -34.26 -21.50
C ASN A 102 81.25 -34.77 -22.10
N GLU A 103 80.11 -34.52 -21.38
CA GLU A 103 78.80 -34.88 -21.84
C GLU A 103 78.32 -33.97 -22.99
N VAL A 104 77.74 -34.57 -23.99
CA VAL A 104 77.10 -33.84 -25.10
C VAL A 104 75.59 -33.89 -24.98
N PHE A 105 74.97 -32.72 -24.93
CA PHE A 105 73.58 -32.57 -24.93
C PHE A 105 73.14 -32.06 -26.29
N VAL A 106 72.17 -32.77 -26.94
CA VAL A 106 71.60 -32.40 -28.20
C VAL A 106 70.09 -32.27 -27.99
N TYR A 107 69.56 -31.10 -28.16
CA TYR A 107 68.10 -30.82 -28.18
C TYR A 107 67.65 -30.49 -29.59
N THR A 108 66.66 -31.24 -30.08
CA THR A 108 66.07 -31.01 -31.36
C THR A 108 64.59 -30.72 -31.17
N ASP A 109 64.09 -29.57 -31.69
CA ASP A 109 62.67 -29.19 -31.74
C ASP A 109 62.30 -29.01 -33.20
N GLY A 110 61.44 -29.90 -33.69
CA GLY A 110 61.08 -29.90 -35.10
C GLY A 110 59.56 -29.99 -35.33
N ILE A 111 59.13 -29.49 -36.43
CA ILE A 111 57.74 -29.59 -36.91
C ILE A 111 57.74 -30.53 -38.11
N LEU A 112 57.01 -31.63 -37.97
CA LEU A 112 56.70 -32.54 -39.07
C LEU A 112 55.41 -32.06 -39.72
N GLU A 113 55.44 -31.74 -40.99
CA GLU A 113 54.31 -31.28 -41.80
C GLU A 113 53.97 -32.39 -42.80
N GLU A 114 52.76 -32.91 -42.72
CA GLU A 114 52.23 -33.99 -43.54
C GLU A 114 51.07 -33.44 -44.38
N ASP A 115 51.14 -33.51 -45.70
CA ASP A 115 50.11 -33.05 -46.62
C ASP A 115 49.18 -34.21 -47.00
N TYR A 116 47.88 -33.99 -46.90
CA TYR A 116 46.84 -34.94 -47.29
C TYR A 116 45.87 -34.31 -48.28
N LYS A 117 45.45 -35.05 -49.30
CA LYS A 117 44.41 -34.68 -50.25
C LYS A 117 43.09 -35.30 -49.86
N LEU A 118 42.05 -34.47 -49.73
CA LEU A 118 40.70 -34.89 -49.47
C LEU A 118 39.88 -34.80 -50.77
N SER A 119 39.06 -35.85 -51.06
CA SER A 119 38.15 -35.77 -52.22
C SER A 119 37.00 -34.75 -51.94
N SER A 120 36.52 -34.14 -53.02
CA SER A 120 35.41 -33.15 -52.94
C SER A 120 34.14 -33.71 -52.36
N SER A 121 33.87 -35.01 -52.49
CA SER A 121 32.71 -35.70 -51.94
C SER A 121 32.65 -35.68 -50.40
N PHE A 122 33.76 -35.40 -49.76
CA PHE A 122 33.82 -35.34 -48.30
C PHE A 122 33.07 -34.16 -47.70
N LEU A 123 33.08 -32.99 -48.35
CA LEU A 123 32.42 -31.78 -47.87
C LEU A 123 31.12 -31.49 -48.64
N ASP A 124 30.66 -32.35 -49.56
CA ASP A 124 29.50 -32.17 -50.42
C ASP A 124 29.54 -30.81 -51.16
N MET A 125 30.71 -30.44 -51.68
CA MET A 125 30.99 -29.17 -52.35
C MET A 125 31.63 -29.41 -53.72
N ASP A 126 31.41 -28.50 -54.66
CA ASP A 126 31.92 -28.58 -56.04
C ASP A 126 33.39 -28.14 -56.11
N PHE A 127 34.31 -28.82 -55.44
CA PHE A 127 35.74 -28.62 -55.51
C PHE A 127 36.43 -29.90 -55.94
N ASP A 128 37.45 -29.79 -56.76
CA ASP A 128 38.19 -30.98 -57.24
C ASP A 128 38.96 -31.71 -56.15
N SER A 129 39.55 -31.00 -55.21
CA SER A 129 40.22 -31.55 -54.03
C SER A 129 40.58 -30.48 -53.01
N ILE A 130 40.67 -30.87 -51.76
CA ILE A 130 41.13 -30.02 -50.68
C ILE A 130 42.42 -30.61 -50.10
N GLN A 131 43.44 -29.77 -49.94
CA GLN A 131 44.70 -30.16 -49.30
C GLN A 131 44.71 -29.74 -47.84
N PHE A 132 45.03 -30.65 -46.96
CA PHE A 132 45.19 -30.42 -45.54
C PHE A 132 46.58 -30.75 -45.09
N LYS A 133 47.07 -30.00 -44.07
CA LYS A 133 48.37 -30.21 -43.44
C LYS A 133 48.19 -30.65 -42.01
N ARG A 134 48.78 -31.82 -41.67
CA ARG A 134 48.96 -32.27 -40.28
C ARG A 134 50.29 -31.76 -39.77
N LEU A 135 50.29 -31.13 -38.62
CA LEU A 135 51.48 -30.60 -37.97
C LEU A 135 51.77 -31.35 -36.66
N THR A 136 52.91 -32.02 -36.60
CA THR A 136 53.32 -32.75 -35.43
C THR A 136 54.63 -32.14 -34.90
N ASN A 137 54.64 -31.69 -33.65
CA ASN A 137 55.87 -31.23 -33.01
C ASN A 137 56.61 -32.46 -32.45
N ARG A 138 57.86 -32.62 -32.85
CA ARG A 138 58.77 -33.67 -32.40
C ARG A 138 59.92 -33.04 -31.61
N LYS A 139 60.01 -33.35 -30.34
CA LYS A 139 61.14 -32.97 -29.48
C LYS A 139 61.99 -34.17 -29.16
N THR A 140 63.27 -34.03 -29.41
CA THR A 140 64.25 -35.10 -29.05
C THR A 140 65.29 -34.47 -28.18
N THR A 141 65.54 -35.12 -27.04
CA THR A 141 66.64 -34.79 -26.12
C THR A 141 67.60 -35.97 -26.05
N THR A 142 68.79 -35.79 -26.60
CA THR A 142 69.84 -36.81 -26.60
C THR A 142 70.93 -36.36 -25.65
N ARG A 143 71.24 -37.20 -24.69
CA ARG A 143 72.40 -37.05 -23.82
C ARG A 143 73.37 -38.15 -24.13
N ILE A 144 74.63 -37.81 -24.54
CA ILE A 144 75.70 -38.71 -24.84
C ILE A 144 76.76 -38.54 -23.73
N ASN A 145 76.88 -39.55 -22.92
CA ASN A 145 77.92 -39.61 -21.90
C ASN A 145 79.13 -40.41 -22.46
N PRO A 146 80.30 -39.78 -22.69
CA PRO A 146 81.47 -40.50 -23.09
C PRO A 146 81.95 -41.38 -21.91
N GLY A 147 82.06 -42.66 -22.14
CA GLY A 147 82.53 -43.61 -21.13
C GLY A 147 83.85 -43.20 -20.56
N ILE A 148 84.10 -43.53 -19.29
CA ILE A 148 85.36 -43.35 -18.62
C ILE A 148 86.17 -44.63 -18.86
N ASP A 149 87.36 -44.49 -19.50
CA ASP A 149 88.34 -45.54 -19.73
C ASP A 149 87.85 -46.85 -20.38
N GLY A 150 87.42 -46.75 -21.64
CA GLY A 150 87.24 -47.91 -22.51
C GLY A 150 85.88 -48.58 -22.54
N GLU A 151 84.93 -48.06 -21.83
CA GLU A 151 83.49 -48.46 -21.98
C GLU A 151 82.81 -47.71 -23.13
N ASN A 152 81.85 -48.38 -23.74
CA ASN A 152 81.03 -47.76 -24.83
C ASN A 152 80.29 -46.55 -24.32
N PRO A 153 80.22 -45.44 -25.09
CA PRO A 153 79.48 -44.28 -24.71
C PRO A 153 77.98 -44.62 -24.53
N SER A 154 77.40 -44.22 -23.38
CA SER A 154 75.95 -44.41 -23.14
C SER A 154 75.19 -43.26 -23.76
N GLU A 155 74.22 -43.57 -24.60
CA GLU A 155 73.29 -42.63 -25.23
C GLU A 155 71.95 -42.81 -24.60
N SER A 156 71.37 -41.70 -24.10
CA SER A 156 70.01 -41.64 -23.59
C SER A 156 69.18 -40.70 -24.49
N ASN A 157 68.20 -41.28 -25.16
CA ASN A 157 67.29 -40.52 -26.04
C ASN A 157 65.92 -40.47 -25.45
N GLU A 158 65.43 -39.26 -25.24
CA GLU A 158 64.05 -39.01 -24.89
C GLU A 158 63.40 -38.33 -26.10
N VAL A 159 62.37 -39.00 -26.66
CA VAL A 159 61.63 -38.49 -27.82
C VAL A 159 60.18 -38.23 -27.40
N SER A 160 59.74 -37.01 -27.58
CA SER A 160 58.37 -36.60 -27.31
C SER A 160 57.69 -36.15 -28.61
N PHE A 161 56.54 -36.71 -28.88
CA PHE A 161 55.69 -36.29 -30.00
C PHE A 161 54.45 -35.65 -29.48
N LYS A 162 54.14 -34.42 -29.96
CA LYS A 162 52.91 -33.72 -29.63
C LYS A 162 52.25 -33.23 -30.90
N ARG A 163 51.10 -33.82 -31.23
CA ARG A 163 50.25 -33.31 -32.33
C ARG A 163 49.77 -31.90 -31.98
N LEU A 164 49.88 -30.96 -32.91
CA LEU A 164 49.46 -29.56 -32.76
C LEU A 164 47.97 -29.40 -33.11
N LYS A 165 47.12 -30.21 -32.46
CA LYS A 165 45.67 -30.26 -32.75
C LYS A 165 44.99 -28.89 -32.67
N ASP A 166 45.36 -28.05 -31.73
CA ASP A 166 44.77 -26.71 -31.61
C ASP A 166 45.13 -25.80 -32.77
N PHE A 167 46.35 -25.93 -33.31
CA PHE A 167 46.79 -25.17 -34.51
C PHE A 167 46.10 -25.68 -35.75
N GLU A 168 46.01 -26.98 -35.94
CA GLU A 168 45.27 -27.63 -37.05
C GLU A 168 43.80 -27.21 -37.03
N ARG A 169 43.19 -27.25 -35.86
CA ARG A 169 41.79 -26.83 -35.62
C ARG A 169 41.57 -25.37 -36.03
N ASN A 170 42.42 -24.45 -35.60
CA ASN A 170 42.30 -23.05 -35.93
C ASN A 170 42.45 -22.78 -37.44
N GLN A 171 43.35 -23.47 -38.10
CA GLN A 171 43.52 -23.39 -39.57
C GLN A 171 42.29 -23.94 -40.30
N PHE A 172 41.79 -25.10 -39.81
CA PHE A 172 40.57 -25.71 -40.33
C PHE A 172 39.36 -24.79 -40.18
N GLU A 173 39.16 -24.20 -38.99
CA GLU A 173 38.09 -23.27 -38.74
C GLU A 173 38.10 -22.09 -39.73
N ASN A 174 39.25 -21.48 -39.93
CA ASN A 174 39.38 -20.37 -40.88
C ASN A 174 39.08 -20.77 -42.34
N ALA A 175 39.54 -21.94 -42.76
CA ALA A 175 39.26 -22.48 -44.09
C ALA A 175 37.78 -22.84 -44.24
N TYR A 176 37.23 -23.51 -43.21
CA TYR A 176 35.84 -23.94 -43.22
C TYR A 176 34.85 -22.74 -43.32
N PHE A 177 35.09 -21.66 -42.59
CA PHE A 177 34.25 -20.46 -42.69
C PHE A 177 34.16 -19.90 -44.12
N ASN A 178 35.26 -19.87 -44.85
CA ASN A 178 35.28 -19.39 -46.20
C ASN A 178 34.54 -20.33 -47.18
N ILE A 179 34.46 -21.59 -46.86
CA ILE A 179 33.84 -22.65 -47.67
C ILE A 179 32.37 -22.79 -47.33
N SER A 180 32.02 -22.84 -46.03
CA SER A 180 30.66 -23.07 -45.53
C SER A 180 29.70 -21.92 -45.85
N SER A 181 30.22 -20.70 -46.09
CA SER A 181 29.40 -19.57 -46.53
C SER A 181 28.64 -19.83 -47.83
N LYS A 182 29.16 -20.76 -48.68
CA LYS A 182 28.54 -21.16 -49.95
C LYS A 182 27.53 -22.31 -49.78
N ALA A 183 27.48 -22.97 -48.64
CA ALA A 183 26.55 -24.07 -48.38
C ALA A 183 25.13 -23.55 -48.12
N PRO A 184 24.09 -24.22 -48.64
CA PRO A 184 22.71 -23.81 -48.44
C PRO A 184 22.32 -23.99 -46.95
N LEU A 185 21.53 -23.05 -46.40
CA LEU A 185 21.16 -22.97 -44.98
C LEU A 185 20.61 -24.28 -44.39
N HIS A 186 19.76 -25.01 -45.14
CA HIS A 186 19.12 -26.24 -44.67
C HIS A 186 20.09 -27.40 -44.41
N LYS A 187 21.35 -27.31 -44.91
CA LYS A 187 22.42 -28.25 -44.63
C LYS A 187 23.23 -27.83 -43.41
N ARG A 188 23.17 -26.57 -43.00
CA ARG A 188 23.96 -25.97 -41.93
C ARG A 188 23.21 -25.96 -40.59
N VAL A 189 21.90 -25.72 -40.64
CA VAL A 189 21.06 -25.63 -39.43
C VAL A 189 19.65 -26.16 -39.67
N ASN A 190 19.09 -26.82 -38.65
CA ASN A 190 17.72 -27.30 -38.66
C ASN A 190 16.84 -26.40 -37.78
N GLY A 191 15.56 -26.21 -38.21
CA GLY A 191 14.59 -25.44 -37.42
C GLY A 191 14.39 -25.95 -36.01
N SER A 192 14.25 -27.26 -35.82
CA SER A 192 14.10 -27.87 -34.49
C SER A 192 15.31 -27.65 -33.57
N GLU A 193 16.49 -27.54 -34.13
CA GLU A 193 17.71 -27.22 -33.40
C GLU A 193 17.67 -25.79 -32.85
N ILE A 194 17.32 -24.81 -33.69
CA ILE A 194 17.18 -23.41 -33.27
C ILE A 194 16.16 -23.30 -32.13
N GLU A 195 15.00 -23.95 -32.28
CA GLU A 195 13.93 -23.93 -31.29
C GLU A 195 14.36 -24.51 -29.93
N ASN A 196 15.05 -25.66 -29.97
CA ASN A 196 15.52 -26.33 -28.76
C ASN A 196 16.59 -25.47 -28.05
N LEU A 197 17.57 -24.95 -28.79
CA LEU A 197 18.65 -24.13 -28.21
C LEU A 197 18.11 -22.80 -27.62
N ILE A 198 17.18 -22.14 -28.32
CA ILE A 198 16.55 -20.94 -27.77
C ILE A 198 15.77 -21.27 -26.50
N THR A 199 15.02 -22.38 -26.50
CA THR A 199 14.23 -22.81 -25.34
C THR A 199 15.12 -23.14 -24.13
N GLU A 200 16.21 -23.84 -24.34
CA GLU A 200 17.17 -24.22 -23.29
C GLU A 200 17.83 -22.97 -22.68
N GLU A 201 18.39 -22.10 -23.52
CA GLU A 201 19.05 -20.87 -23.09
C GLU A 201 18.10 -19.87 -22.43
N LEU A 202 16.83 -19.75 -22.87
CA LEU A 202 15.82 -18.92 -22.22
C LEU A 202 15.49 -19.45 -20.83
N ASN A 203 15.33 -20.77 -20.69
CA ASN A 203 15.05 -21.42 -19.42
C ASN A 203 16.21 -21.23 -18.41
N GLU A 204 17.45 -21.36 -18.86
CA GLU A 204 18.64 -21.11 -18.02
C GLU A 204 18.70 -19.66 -17.50
N ARG A 205 18.21 -18.71 -18.28
CA ARG A 205 18.17 -17.29 -17.90
C ARG A 205 16.87 -16.87 -17.22
N GLY A 206 15.95 -17.82 -16.98
CA GLY A 206 14.69 -17.58 -16.31
C GLY A 206 13.72 -16.70 -17.11
N VAL A 207 13.79 -16.74 -18.45
CA VAL A 207 12.88 -16.05 -19.35
C VAL A 207 11.80 -17.02 -19.82
N ASP A 208 10.68 -17.02 -19.12
CA ASP A 208 9.50 -17.82 -19.51
C ASP A 208 8.61 -16.99 -20.48
N SER A 209 8.89 -17.10 -21.77
CA SER A 209 8.15 -16.42 -22.82
C SER A 209 8.05 -17.25 -24.06
N LYS A 210 6.87 -17.24 -24.69
CA LYS A 210 6.70 -17.84 -26.00
C LYS A 210 7.44 -17.00 -27.04
N PHE A 211 8.08 -17.68 -27.97
CA PHE A 211 8.79 -17.03 -29.06
C PHE A 211 8.45 -17.71 -30.38
N GLU A 212 8.66 -16.95 -31.45
CA GLU A 212 8.62 -17.40 -32.83
C GLU A 212 9.90 -16.95 -33.51
N TYR A 213 10.43 -17.76 -34.41
CA TYR A 213 11.69 -17.43 -35.07
C TYR A 213 11.59 -17.57 -36.60
N ALA A 214 12.45 -16.83 -37.30
CA ALA A 214 12.66 -16.98 -38.75
C ALA A 214 14.09 -16.60 -39.10
N VAL A 215 14.67 -17.36 -40.01
CA VAL A 215 15.96 -17.02 -40.58
C VAL A 215 15.77 -16.27 -41.89
N TYR A 216 16.38 -15.10 -42.01
CA TYR A 216 16.37 -14.27 -43.20
C TYR A 216 17.74 -14.30 -43.91
N SER A 217 17.71 -14.25 -45.21
CA SER A 217 18.88 -14.03 -46.07
C SER A 217 18.57 -12.89 -47.02
N ASN A 218 19.40 -11.87 -47.09
CA ASN A 218 19.17 -10.70 -47.98
C ASN A 218 17.75 -10.10 -47.83
N ASN A 219 17.26 -9.96 -46.58
CA ASN A 219 15.92 -9.48 -46.26
C ASN A 219 14.76 -10.35 -46.75
N LEU A 220 15.02 -11.58 -47.20
CA LEU A 220 14.02 -12.55 -47.62
C LEU A 220 13.95 -13.68 -46.57
N ALA A 221 12.73 -14.04 -46.16
CA ALA A 221 12.52 -15.14 -45.23
C ALA A 221 12.87 -16.46 -45.91
N THR A 222 13.67 -17.29 -45.23
CA THR A 222 14.02 -18.64 -45.69
C THR A 222 12.93 -19.65 -45.28
N LYS A 223 13.12 -20.91 -45.63
CA LYS A 223 12.22 -22.01 -45.15
C LYS A 223 12.41 -22.38 -43.68
N VAL A 224 13.50 -21.91 -43.07
CA VAL A 224 13.80 -22.17 -41.64
C VAL A 224 13.10 -21.10 -40.81
N ARG A 225 11.86 -21.41 -40.39
CA ARG A 225 11.03 -20.52 -39.60
C ARG A 225 9.94 -21.29 -38.87
N SER A 226 9.42 -20.75 -37.79
CA SER A 226 8.20 -21.22 -37.15
C SER A 226 6.95 -20.88 -37.98
N ASP A 227 5.91 -21.67 -37.89
CA ASP A 227 4.72 -21.57 -38.75
C ASP A 227 3.98 -20.23 -38.63
N ASN A 228 3.98 -19.64 -37.43
CA ASN A 228 3.22 -18.43 -37.11
C ASN A 228 4.07 -17.18 -37.00
N PHE A 229 5.33 -17.22 -37.44
CA PHE A 229 6.23 -16.05 -37.33
C PHE A 229 5.65 -14.81 -37.98
N GLN A 230 5.55 -13.73 -37.20
CA GLN A 230 5.18 -12.39 -37.64
C GLN A 230 6.28 -11.40 -37.23
N LEU A 231 6.65 -10.52 -38.14
CA LEU A 231 7.62 -9.49 -37.85
C LEU A 231 6.95 -8.32 -37.15
N ASP A 232 7.30 -8.09 -35.89
CA ASP A 232 6.90 -6.93 -35.10
C ASP A 232 8.15 -6.16 -34.67
N PRO A 233 8.34 -4.90 -35.06
CA PRO A 233 9.54 -4.13 -34.71
C PRO A 233 9.78 -3.94 -33.22
N GLU A 234 8.72 -3.98 -32.37
CA GLU A 234 8.83 -3.71 -30.94
C GLU A 234 9.19 -4.96 -30.12
N SER A 235 8.86 -6.14 -30.65
CA SER A 235 9.06 -7.43 -29.97
C SER A 235 10.02 -8.37 -30.69
N THR A 236 10.54 -7.99 -31.88
CA THR A 236 11.46 -8.82 -32.67
C THR A 236 12.92 -8.41 -32.43
N TYR A 237 13.74 -9.38 -32.07
CA TYR A 237 15.18 -9.25 -31.90
C TYR A 237 15.90 -9.90 -33.07
N VAL A 238 17.01 -9.26 -33.53
CA VAL A 238 17.74 -9.71 -34.70
C VAL A 238 19.21 -9.92 -34.34
N VAL A 239 19.74 -11.09 -34.68
CA VAL A 239 21.16 -11.39 -34.51
C VAL A 239 21.72 -12.07 -35.77
N PRO A 240 22.99 -11.83 -36.13
CA PRO A 240 23.62 -12.54 -37.25
C PRO A 240 23.80 -14.01 -36.86
N LEU A 241 23.31 -14.94 -37.70
CA LEU A 241 23.41 -16.38 -37.45
C LEU A 241 24.83 -16.90 -37.71
N PHE A 242 25.48 -16.44 -38.79
CA PHE A 242 26.85 -16.77 -39.11
C PHE A 242 27.61 -15.46 -39.39
N LYS A 243 28.47 -15.05 -38.49
CA LYS A 243 29.23 -13.82 -38.62
C LYS A 243 30.46 -14.06 -39.48
N ASN A 244 30.36 -13.77 -40.80
CA ASN A 244 31.52 -13.67 -41.68
C ASN A 244 31.91 -12.21 -41.81
N ASP A 245 33.15 -11.88 -41.50
CA ASP A 245 33.67 -10.49 -41.52
C ASP A 245 33.73 -9.83 -42.89
N LYS A 246 33.29 -10.52 -43.96
CA LYS A 246 33.47 -10.05 -45.36
C LYS A 246 32.21 -9.98 -46.25
N GLU A 247 31.05 -10.47 -45.75
CA GLU A 247 29.81 -10.41 -46.56
C GLU A 247 28.75 -9.56 -45.90
N GLU A 248 28.34 -8.46 -46.55
CA GLU A 248 27.22 -7.59 -46.13
C GLU A 248 25.85 -8.31 -46.11
N ASN A 249 25.77 -9.55 -46.61
CA ASN A 249 24.53 -10.29 -46.89
C ASN A 249 24.47 -11.65 -46.16
N GLY A 250 24.80 -11.68 -44.89
CA GLY A 250 24.74 -12.91 -44.10
C GLY A 250 23.32 -13.34 -43.69
N TYR A 251 23.19 -14.59 -43.21
CA TYR A 251 21.96 -15.06 -42.60
C TYR A 251 21.74 -14.35 -41.24
N GLN A 252 20.49 -13.92 -41.00
CA GLN A 252 20.06 -13.26 -39.78
C GLN A 252 18.95 -14.06 -39.12
N LEU A 253 19.08 -14.31 -37.83
CA LEU A 253 18.06 -14.93 -37.00
C LEU A 253 17.19 -13.83 -36.40
N TYR A 254 15.90 -13.86 -36.75
CA TYR A 254 14.86 -13.02 -36.19
C TYR A 254 14.08 -13.83 -35.19
N VAL A 255 13.90 -13.33 -33.97
CA VAL A 255 13.11 -13.97 -32.93
C VAL A 255 12.14 -12.97 -32.36
N ASN A 256 10.85 -13.28 -32.48
CA ASN A 256 9.75 -12.46 -32.03
C ASN A 256 9.19 -12.99 -30.71
N PHE A 257 9.00 -12.12 -29.71
CA PHE A 257 8.41 -12.39 -28.42
C PHE A 257 7.06 -11.68 -28.28
N SER A 258 6.02 -12.26 -28.86
CA SER A 258 4.67 -11.66 -28.90
C SER A 258 4.07 -11.39 -27.50
N GLU A 259 4.52 -12.08 -26.45
CA GLU A 259 4.07 -11.90 -25.08
C GLU A 259 5.05 -11.07 -24.21
N LYS A 260 6.02 -10.34 -24.80
CA LYS A 260 7.02 -9.53 -24.09
C LYS A 260 6.39 -8.64 -23.02
N GLU A 261 5.40 -7.82 -23.40
CA GLU A 261 4.73 -6.91 -22.47
C GLU A 261 4.09 -7.62 -21.30
N LYS A 262 3.43 -8.74 -21.56
CA LYS A 262 2.78 -9.55 -20.52
C LYS A 262 3.79 -10.14 -19.54
N VAL A 263 4.92 -10.63 -20.02
CA VAL A 263 6.00 -11.17 -19.17
C VAL A 263 6.58 -10.06 -18.29
N VAL A 264 6.87 -8.90 -18.87
CA VAL A 264 7.37 -7.73 -18.13
C VAL A 264 6.36 -7.27 -17.08
N LEU A 265 5.08 -7.11 -17.44
CA LEU A 265 4.01 -6.72 -16.52
C LEU A 265 3.85 -7.73 -15.38
N ASN A 266 3.82 -9.02 -15.67
CA ASN A 266 3.69 -10.06 -14.64
C ASN A 266 4.85 -10.02 -13.65
N SER A 267 6.07 -9.69 -14.10
CA SER A 267 7.24 -9.62 -13.24
C SER A 267 7.18 -8.50 -12.20
N ILE A 268 6.42 -7.42 -12.46
CA ILE A 268 6.24 -6.28 -11.53
C ILE A 268 4.91 -6.31 -10.79
N LEU A 269 3.95 -7.16 -11.21
CA LEU A 269 2.57 -7.14 -10.72
C LEU A 269 2.49 -7.29 -9.20
N GLY A 270 3.24 -8.22 -8.62
CA GLY A 270 3.26 -8.44 -7.17
C GLY A 270 3.70 -7.20 -6.39
N MET A 271 4.76 -6.54 -6.84
CA MET A 271 5.25 -5.32 -6.21
C MET A 271 4.32 -4.12 -6.44
N ALA A 272 3.70 -4.01 -7.62
CA ALA A 272 2.74 -2.96 -7.94
C ALA A 272 1.47 -3.09 -7.07
N VAL A 273 0.94 -4.30 -6.91
CA VAL A 273 -0.21 -4.57 -6.02
C VAL A 273 0.13 -4.25 -4.57
N LEU A 274 1.30 -4.67 -4.08
CA LEU A 274 1.74 -4.36 -2.72
C LEU A 274 1.85 -2.85 -2.50
N SER A 275 2.43 -2.10 -3.45
CA SER A 275 2.51 -0.64 -3.42
C SER A 275 1.13 0.01 -3.36
N LEU A 276 0.15 -0.47 -4.15
CA LEU A 276 -1.23 0.00 -4.12
C LEU A 276 -1.91 -0.23 -2.77
N ILE A 277 -1.70 -1.41 -2.17
CA ILE A 277 -2.23 -1.72 -0.82
C ILE A 277 -1.66 -0.74 0.22
N PHE A 278 -0.33 -0.52 0.21
CA PHE A 278 0.29 0.46 1.12
C PHE A 278 -0.27 1.86 0.93
N THR A 279 -0.46 2.29 -0.32
CA THR A 279 -1.06 3.60 -0.62
C THR A 279 -2.48 3.69 -0.05
N ALA A 280 -3.30 2.66 -0.23
CA ALA A 280 -4.66 2.62 0.30
C ALA A 280 -4.67 2.71 1.83
N VAL A 281 -3.77 2.00 2.52
CA VAL A 281 -3.63 2.07 3.99
C VAL A 281 -3.26 3.49 4.44
N ILE A 282 -2.32 4.13 3.76
CA ILE A 282 -1.90 5.51 4.08
C ILE A 282 -3.09 6.48 3.89
N ILE A 283 -3.84 6.36 2.79
CA ILE A 283 -5.02 7.20 2.53
C ILE A 283 -6.08 7.01 3.61
N LEU A 284 -6.37 5.77 4.02
CA LEU A 284 -7.33 5.47 5.08
C LEU A 284 -6.88 6.04 6.44
N ALA A 285 -5.59 5.87 6.78
CA ALA A 285 -5.01 6.45 7.99
C ALA A 285 -5.10 7.98 7.99
N TYR A 286 -4.79 8.61 6.86
CA TYR A 286 -4.90 10.06 6.68
C TYR A 286 -6.35 10.55 6.84
N ALA A 287 -7.32 9.90 6.18
CA ALA A 287 -8.74 10.24 6.29
C ALA A 287 -9.26 10.08 7.73
N SER A 288 -8.83 9.02 8.42
CA SER A 288 -9.15 8.80 9.84
C SER A 288 -8.57 9.90 10.73
N ALA A 289 -7.30 10.25 10.54
CA ALA A 289 -6.64 11.32 11.30
C ALA A 289 -7.34 12.66 11.10
N LEU A 290 -7.65 13.04 9.86
CA LEU A 290 -8.41 14.26 9.56
C LEU A 290 -9.77 14.28 10.26
N SER A 291 -10.53 13.18 10.16
CA SER A 291 -11.83 13.05 10.82
C SER A 291 -11.72 13.25 12.34
N GLN A 292 -10.71 12.66 12.98
CA GLN A 292 -10.46 12.83 14.41
C GLN A 292 -10.10 14.28 14.78
N ILE A 293 -9.25 14.93 13.98
CA ILE A 293 -8.85 16.33 14.20
C ILE A 293 -10.05 17.25 14.10
N PHE A 294 -10.93 17.06 13.09
CA PHE A 294 -12.14 17.87 12.95
C PHE A 294 -13.11 17.68 14.13
N LYS A 295 -13.34 16.42 14.55
CA LYS A 295 -14.18 16.12 15.73
C LYS A 295 -13.62 16.77 16.99
N GLN A 296 -12.30 16.65 17.22
CA GLN A 296 -11.66 17.21 18.40
C GLN A 296 -11.74 18.74 18.43
N ARG A 297 -11.60 19.38 17.27
CA ARG A 297 -11.76 20.83 17.14
C ARG A 297 -13.20 21.26 17.45
N GLN A 298 -14.19 20.55 16.94
CA GLN A 298 -15.60 20.84 17.21
C GLN A 298 -15.90 20.72 18.72
N ILE A 299 -15.43 19.65 19.37
CA ILE A 299 -15.59 19.47 20.83
C ILE A 299 -14.90 20.59 21.61
N SER A 300 -13.70 20.98 21.20
CA SER A 300 -12.95 22.07 21.85
C SER A 300 -13.69 23.41 21.73
N GLN A 301 -14.27 23.70 20.57
CA GLN A 301 -15.02 24.93 20.34
C GLN A 301 -16.30 24.97 21.20
N ILE A 302 -17.07 23.86 21.21
CA ILE A 302 -18.28 23.72 22.04
C ILE A 302 -17.93 23.89 23.52
N LYS A 303 -16.81 23.33 23.99
CA LYS A 303 -16.35 23.47 25.38
C LYS A 303 -15.96 24.93 25.71
N SER A 304 -15.31 25.64 24.79
CA SER A 304 -14.99 27.07 24.96
C SER A 304 -16.23 27.93 25.05
N ASP A 305 -17.20 27.70 24.15
CA ASP A 305 -18.48 28.42 24.14
C ASP A 305 -19.27 28.16 25.42
N PHE A 306 -19.25 26.93 25.94
CA PHE A 306 -19.83 26.59 27.24
C PHE A 306 -19.21 27.37 28.40
N ILE A 307 -17.86 27.42 28.48
CA ILE A 307 -17.16 28.14 29.54
C ILE A 307 -17.49 29.64 29.48
N ASN A 308 -17.51 30.22 28.28
CA ASN A 308 -17.86 31.63 28.08
C ASN A 308 -19.30 31.91 28.52
N ASN A 309 -20.25 31.08 28.11
CA ASN A 309 -21.65 31.21 28.51
C ASN A 309 -21.84 31.06 30.03
N MET A 310 -21.18 30.08 30.65
CA MET A 310 -21.21 29.91 32.10
C MET A 310 -20.67 31.13 32.84
N THR A 311 -19.55 31.67 32.35
CA THR A 311 -18.96 32.90 32.93
C THR A 311 -19.96 34.03 32.89
N HIS A 312 -20.67 34.21 31.77
CA HIS A 312 -21.68 35.25 31.62
C HIS A 312 -22.90 35.03 32.52
N GLU A 313 -23.37 33.79 32.63
CA GLU A 313 -24.49 33.40 33.48
C GLU A 313 -24.21 33.56 34.97
N PHE A 314 -22.95 33.40 35.42
CA PHE A 314 -22.54 33.70 36.80
C PHE A 314 -22.35 35.17 37.07
N LYS A 315 -21.90 35.94 36.06
CA LYS A 315 -21.64 37.39 36.23
C LYS A 315 -22.94 38.17 36.55
N THR A 316 -24.05 37.80 35.94
CA THR A 316 -25.36 38.47 36.10
C THR A 316 -25.87 38.39 37.53
N PRO A 317 -26.07 37.21 38.17
CA PRO A 317 -26.56 37.11 39.55
C PRO A 317 -25.59 37.76 40.55
N ILE A 318 -24.25 37.66 40.31
CA ILE A 318 -23.25 38.34 41.18
C ILE A 318 -23.46 39.86 41.12
N ALA A 319 -23.68 40.42 39.92
CA ALA A 319 -23.94 41.85 39.75
C ALA A 319 -25.25 42.28 40.45
N THR A 320 -26.32 41.48 40.32
CA THR A 320 -27.60 41.73 41.00
C THR A 320 -27.45 41.69 42.52
N ILE A 321 -26.73 40.71 43.06
CA ILE A 321 -26.45 40.61 44.50
C ILE A 321 -25.66 41.85 44.97
N ASN A 322 -24.62 42.26 44.27
CA ASN A 322 -23.84 43.45 44.59
C ASN A 322 -24.70 44.70 44.56
N LEU A 323 -25.54 44.89 43.55
CA LEU A 323 -26.45 46.01 43.46
C LEU A 323 -27.43 46.07 44.63
N ALA A 324 -28.00 44.91 45.02
CA ALA A 324 -28.87 44.81 46.18
C ALA A 324 -28.14 45.14 47.49
N LEU A 325 -26.90 44.63 47.66
CA LEU A 325 -26.05 44.96 48.81
C LEU A 325 -25.70 46.43 48.90
N ASP A 326 -25.36 47.05 47.75
CA ASP A 326 -25.09 48.49 47.71
C ASP A 326 -26.31 49.33 47.99
N SER A 327 -27.50 48.94 47.52
CA SER A 327 -28.77 49.57 47.84
C SER A 327 -29.08 49.49 49.33
N LEU A 328 -28.76 48.38 50.02
CA LEU A 328 -28.94 48.20 51.45
C LEU A 328 -28.03 49.12 52.29
N LYS A 329 -26.96 49.70 51.75
CA LYS A 329 -26.10 50.69 52.43
C LYS A 329 -26.78 52.07 52.52
N ASN A 330 -27.81 52.32 51.71
CA ASN A 330 -28.52 53.61 51.70
C ASN A 330 -29.40 53.76 52.95
N PRO A 331 -29.27 54.80 53.78
CA PRO A 331 -30.07 55.02 55.00
C PRO A 331 -31.56 54.98 54.73
N LYS A 332 -32.04 55.51 53.59
CA LYS A 332 -33.46 55.52 53.23
C LYS A 332 -34.05 54.15 52.97
N VAL A 333 -33.21 53.20 52.56
CA VAL A 333 -33.61 51.81 52.35
C VAL A 333 -33.59 51.03 53.68
N LYS A 334 -32.63 51.35 54.52
CA LYS A 334 -32.40 50.68 55.82
C LYS A 334 -33.57 50.97 56.81
N ASP A 335 -34.13 52.18 56.75
CA ASP A 335 -35.23 52.61 57.59
C ASP A 335 -36.61 52.15 57.07
N ASN A 336 -36.69 51.63 55.83
CA ASN A 336 -37.92 51.12 55.25
C ASN A 336 -37.92 49.58 55.25
N LYS A 337 -38.70 48.97 56.11
CA LYS A 337 -38.79 47.53 56.32
C LYS A 337 -39.20 46.73 55.05
N GLU A 338 -40.04 47.33 54.18
CA GLU A 338 -40.50 46.72 52.95
C GLU A 338 -39.38 46.63 51.91
N PHE A 339 -38.61 47.73 51.71
CA PHE A 339 -37.46 47.73 50.83
C PHE A 339 -36.36 46.82 51.31
N LEU A 340 -36.09 46.81 52.60
CA LEU A 340 -35.12 45.87 53.23
C LEU A 340 -35.47 44.41 52.91
N GLN A 341 -36.73 44.02 53.14
CA GLN A 341 -37.19 42.64 52.84
C GLN A 341 -37.08 42.29 51.36
N ARG A 342 -37.44 43.24 50.49
CA ARG A 342 -37.34 43.07 49.01
C ARG A 342 -35.91 42.82 48.57
N TYR A 343 -34.94 43.56 49.02
CA TYR A 343 -33.53 43.36 48.64
C TYR A 343 -32.95 42.10 49.25
N LEU A 344 -33.27 41.75 50.51
CA LEU A 344 -32.87 40.48 51.15
C LEU A 344 -33.47 39.29 50.40
N LYS A 345 -34.72 39.39 49.96
CA LYS A 345 -35.34 38.34 49.12
C LYS A 345 -34.62 38.22 47.77
N MET A 346 -34.29 39.32 47.13
CA MET A 346 -33.55 39.33 45.85
C MET A 346 -32.19 38.64 46.00
N ILE A 347 -31.43 38.94 47.07
CA ILE A 347 -30.13 38.30 47.34
C ILE A 347 -30.33 36.79 47.57
N ARG A 348 -31.34 36.39 48.33
CA ARG A 348 -31.62 34.99 48.59
C ARG A 348 -32.02 34.23 47.32
N ASP A 349 -32.83 34.80 46.47
CA ASP A 349 -33.32 34.21 45.25
C ASP A 349 -32.17 34.03 44.25
N GLU A 350 -31.28 35.05 44.09
CA GLU A 350 -30.09 34.94 43.23
C GLU A 350 -29.05 33.96 43.79
N ASN A 351 -28.88 33.84 45.09
CA ASN A 351 -27.99 32.87 45.71
C ASN A 351 -28.48 31.42 45.46
N ARG A 352 -29.80 31.19 45.62
CA ARG A 352 -30.44 29.88 45.30
C ARG A 352 -30.22 29.53 43.80
N ARG A 353 -30.37 30.51 42.93
CA ARG A 353 -30.18 30.36 41.52
C ARG A 353 -28.74 30.00 41.17
N MET A 354 -27.76 30.67 41.77
CA MET A 354 -26.33 30.34 41.63
C MET A 354 -26.02 28.92 42.11
N HIS A 355 -26.56 28.52 43.27
CA HIS A 355 -26.36 27.18 43.80
C HIS A 355 -26.88 26.09 42.84
N ALA A 356 -28.08 26.28 42.26
CA ALA A 356 -28.62 25.37 41.28
C ALA A 356 -27.73 25.29 39.98
N GLN A 357 -27.15 26.42 39.58
CA GLN A 357 -26.23 26.45 38.45
C GLN A 357 -24.92 25.68 38.74
N VAL A 358 -24.35 25.85 39.94
CA VAL A 358 -23.15 25.11 40.37
C VAL A 358 -23.42 23.61 40.42
N GLU A 359 -24.56 23.20 41.01
CA GLU A 359 -24.98 21.79 41.04
C GLU A 359 -25.11 21.19 39.64
N ASN A 360 -25.69 21.94 38.70
CA ASN A 360 -25.78 21.49 37.30
C ASN A 360 -24.41 21.28 36.65
N VAL A 361 -23.43 22.17 36.91
CA VAL A 361 -22.06 22.03 36.41
C VAL A 361 -21.35 20.84 37.04
N LEU A 362 -21.50 20.63 38.34
CA LEU A 362 -20.91 19.48 39.04
C LEU A 362 -21.50 18.14 38.56
N ARG A 363 -22.83 18.11 38.35
CA ARG A 363 -23.52 16.95 37.75
C ARG A 363 -22.95 16.56 36.40
N ILE A 364 -22.63 17.53 35.57
CA ILE A 364 -22.00 17.32 34.24
C ILE A 364 -20.60 16.76 34.40
N SER A 365 -19.79 17.32 35.32
CA SER A 365 -18.44 16.82 35.59
C SER A 365 -18.45 15.34 36.01
N LYS A 366 -19.40 14.95 36.84
CA LYS A 366 -19.60 13.55 37.23
C LYS A 366 -20.03 12.67 36.05
N LEU A 367 -20.90 13.17 35.17
CA LEU A 367 -21.29 12.50 33.91
C LEU A 367 -20.08 12.28 32.96
N GLU A 368 -19.16 13.24 32.85
CA GLU A 368 -17.96 13.11 32.01
C GLU A 368 -17.02 12.01 32.51
N LYS A 369 -16.92 11.82 33.82
CA LYS A 369 -15.99 10.84 34.43
C LYS A 369 -16.55 9.43 34.53
N ASN A 370 -17.80 9.17 34.10
CA ASN A 370 -18.50 7.90 34.34
C ASN A 370 -18.58 7.52 35.85
N GLU A 371 -18.56 8.50 36.76
CA GLU A 371 -18.56 8.31 38.20
C GLU A 371 -19.96 8.38 38.81
N LEU A 372 -21.02 8.13 38.04
CA LEU A 372 -22.37 8.03 38.58
C LEU A 372 -22.56 6.62 39.10
N ASP A 373 -22.58 6.49 40.46
CA ASP A 373 -23.11 5.33 41.13
C ASP A 373 -24.64 5.45 41.12
N LEU A 374 -25.34 4.61 40.35
CA LEU A 374 -26.78 4.65 40.15
C LEU A 374 -27.39 3.36 40.70
N PRO A 375 -27.59 3.27 42.02
CA PRO A 375 -28.34 2.14 42.58
C PRO A 375 -29.75 2.16 41.95
N LYS A 376 -30.11 1.06 41.29
CA LYS A 376 -31.41 0.88 40.64
C LYS A 376 -32.30 0.05 41.57
N GLU A 377 -33.51 0.48 41.72
CA GLU A 377 -34.53 -0.22 42.53
C GLU A 377 -35.82 -0.41 41.71
N ARG A 378 -36.70 -1.26 42.20
CA ARG A 378 -37.98 -1.50 41.54
C ARG A 378 -38.96 -0.36 41.86
N LEU A 379 -39.37 0.39 40.83
CA LEU A 379 -40.20 1.56 40.93
C LEU A 379 -41.39 1.47 39.97
N LYS A 380 -42.42 2.22 40.24
CA LYS A 380 -43.54 2.43 39.29
C LYS A 380 -43.28 3.70 38.49
N LEU A 381 -43.14 3.59 37.16
CA LEU A 381 -42.94 4.76 36.32
C LEU A 381 -44.05 5.82 36.45
N HIS A 382 -45.29 5.40 36.75
CA HIS A 382 -46.41 6.33 36.98
C HIS A 382 -46.18 7.24 38.17
N ASP A 383 -45.58 6.72 39.27
CA ASP A 383 -45.29 7.52 40.46
C ASP A 383 -44.22 8.57 40.13
N ILE A 384 -43.18 8.19 39.42
CA ILE A 384 -42.10 9.08 38.94
C ILE A 384 -42.64 10.19 38.00
N VAL A 385 -43.57 9.84 37.10
CA VAL A 385 -44.20 10.81 36.20
C VAL A 385 -45.07 11.79 37.00
N ASN A 386 -45.86 11.32 37.94
CA ASN A 386 -46.70 12.18 38.80
C ASN A 386 -45.87 13.14 39.63
N ASP A 387 -44.78 12.66 40.23
CA ASP A 387 -43.83 13.50 40.97
C ASP A 387 -43.23 14.59 40.06
N ALA A 388 -42.82 14.23 38.88
CA ALA A 388 -42.25 15.19 37.90
C ALA A 388 -43.30 16.22 37.46
N LEU A 389 -44.55 15.82 37.28
CA LEU A 389 -45.65 16.72 36.92
C LEU A 389 -45.91 17.74 38.04
N THR A 390 -45.90 17.34 39.30
CA THR A 390 -46.09 18.25 40.45
C THR A 390 -45.01 19.35 40.49
N HIS A 391 -43.79 19.07 40.01
CA HIS A 391 -42.71 20.07 39.92
C HIS A 391 -42.98 21.19 38.92
N VAL A 392 -43.75 20.94 37.84
CA VAL A 392 -43.97 21.90 36.74
C VAL A 392 -45.38 22.49 36.69
N GLU A 393 -46.34 21.89 37.40
CA GLU A 393 -47.77 22.26 37.36
C GLU A 393 -47.99 23.74 37.64
N LEU A 394 -47.47 24.25 38.76
CA LEU A 394 -47.58 25.66 39.12
C LEU A 394 -46.95 26.60 38.12
N ILE A 395 -45.85 26.21 37.48
CA ILE A 395 -45.15 27.05 36.51
C ILE A 395 -45.95 27.11 35.21
N VAL A 396 -46.60 26.03 34.81
CA VAL A 396 -47.45 25.94 33.63
C VAL A 396 -48.73 26.72 33.82
N GLU A 397 -49.37 26.61 35.00
CA GLU A 397 -50.58 27.39 35.37
C GLU A 397 -50.31 28.89 35.42
N ASP A 398 -49.16 29.32 36.00
CA ASP A 398 -48.76 30.74 36.05
C ASP A 398 -48.58 31.36 34.66
N ARG A 399 -48.24 30.52 33.67
CA ARG A 399 -48.17 30.90 32.26
C ARG A 399 -49.50 30.71 31.50
N GLY A 400 -50.58 30.37 32.19
CA GLY A 400 -51.91 30.15 31.58
C GLY A 400 -51.98 28.90 30.69
N GLY A 401 -51.08 27.94 30.89
CA GLY A 401 -51.01 26.67 30.15
C GLY A 401 -51.72 25.52 30.89
N TYR A 402 -51.56 24.30 30.39
CA TYR A 402 -51.98 23.06 31.03
C TYR A 402 -50.97 21.93 30.85
N VAL A 403 -50.97 20.99 31.81
CA VAL A 403 -50.34 19.71 31.73
C VAL A 403 -51.37 18.63 31.94
N ALA A 404 -51.55 17.73 30.97
CA ALA A 404 -52.51 16.64 31.06
C ALA A 404 -51.77 15.28 31.06
N SER A 405 -52.13 14.38 31.97
CA SER A 405 -51.57 13.04 32.06
C SER A 405 -52.56 11.97 31.62
N HIS A 406 -52.14 11.09 30.73
CA HIS A 406 -52.90 9.97 30.17
C HIS A 406 -52.12 8.68 30.39
N LEU A 407 -52.08 8.18 31.63
CA LEU A 407 -51.28 7.05 32.07
C LEU A 407 -51.99 5.73 31.76
N GLY A 408 -52.07 5.34 30.49
CA GLY A 408 -52.81 4.18 29.99
C GLY A 408 -52.05 2.83 30.12
N ALA A 409 -50.78 2.81 30.52
CA ALA A 409 -50.03 1.58 30.68
C ALA A 409 -50.53 0.76 31.88
N LEU A 410 -50.93 -0.49 31.63
CA LEU A 410 -51.39 -1.41 32.71
C LEU A 410 -50.26 -1.88 33.62
N LYS A 411 -49.04 -2.01 33.09
CA LYS A 411 -47.83 -2.37 33.81
C LYS A 411 -46.84 -1.20 33.79
N SER A 412 -46.41 -0.74 34.96
CA SER A 412 -45.52 0.42 35.07
C SER A 412 -44.25 0.15 35.90
N SER A 413 -43.98 -1.10 36.30
CA SER A 413 -42.81 -1.45 37.10
C SER A 413 -41.54 -1.46 36.23
N VAL A 414 -40.55 -0.69 36.63
CA VAL A 414 -39.26 -0.55 35.98
C VAL A 414 -38.12 -0.64 36.99
N LEU A 415 -36.92 -1.00 36.56
CA LEU A 415 -35.72 -0.99 37.38
C LEU A 415 -34.97 0.32 37.13
N ALA A 416 -35.00 1.24 38.08
CA ALA A 416 -34.43 2.56 37.89
C ALA A 416 -33.97 3.22 39.19
N ASN A 417 -33.17 4.28 39.06
CA ASN A 417 -32.90 5.19 40.18
C ASN A 417 -33.97 6.29 40.17
N GLU A 418 -34.72 6.40 41.25
CA GLU A 418 -35.85 7.31 41.40
C GLU A 418 -35.49 8.77 41.10
N SER A 419 -34.50 9.29 41.80
CA SER A 419 -34.07 10.69 41.69
C SER A 419 -33.60 11.04 40.27
N HIS A 420 -32.82 10.14 39.63
CA HIS A 420 -32.30 10.39 38.29
C HIS A 420 -33.38 10.26 37.22
N LEU A 421 -34.31 9.29 37.35
CA LEU A 421 -35.36 9.12 36.35
C LEU A 421 -36.45 10.23 36.48
N THR A 422 -36.78 10.69 37.70
CA THR A 422 -37.62 11.89 37.90
C THR A 422 -36.99 13.11 37.27
N ASN A 423 -35.69 13.34 37.45
CA ASN A 423 -34.98 14.44 36.80
C ASN A 423 -34.95 14.34 35.26
N VAL A 424 -34.94 13.12 34.69
CA VAL A 424 -35.09 12.92 33.25
C VAL A 424 -36.43 13.48 32.77
N VAL A 425 -37.53 13.11 33.44
CA VAL A 425 -38.87 13.58 33.08
C VAL A 425 -38.99 15.10 33.26
N VAL A 426 -38.52 15.63 34.40
CA VAL A 426 -38.51 17.09 34.68
C VAL A 426 -37.71 17.85 33.60
N ASN A 427 -36.52 17.38 33.17
CA ASN A 427 -35.73 18.04 32.14
C ASN A 427 -36.48 18.12 30.79
N ILE A 428 -37.27 17.12 30.45
CA ILE A 428 -38.07 17.12 29.20
C ILE A 428 -39.25 18.08 29.36
N LEU A 429 -39.95 18.07 30.52
CA LEU A 429 -41.06 18.98 30.81
C LEU A 429 -40.60 20.45 30.86
N ASP A 430 -39.45 20.74 31.47
CA ASP A 430 -38.85 22.06 31.49
C ASP A 430 -38.51 22.56 30.07
N ASN A 431 -38.03 21.67 29.20
CA ASN A 431 -37.80 22.04 27.81
C ASN A 431 -39.12 22.31 27.09
N ALA A 432 -40.19 21.54 27.32
CA ALA A 432 -41.50 21.77 26.74
C ALA A 432 -42.04 23.14 27.14
N ILE A 433 -41.93 23.53 28.43
CA ILE A 433 -42.33 24.85 28.94
C ILE A 433 -41.47 25.96 28.33
N LYS A 434 -40.21 25.77 28.26
CA LYS A 434 -39.23 26.75 27.86
C LYS A 434 -39.33 27.13 26.37
N TYR A 435 -39.61 26.12 25.52
CA TYR A 435 -39.70 26.30 24.07
C TYR A 435 -41.13 26.49 23.58
N SER A 436 -42.07 26.71 24.49
CA SER A 436 -43.43 27.21 24.18
C SER A 436 -43.39 28.73 24.12
N GLU A 437 -43.77 29.32 22.97
CA GLU A 437 -43.88 30.79 22.78
C GLU A 437 -45.06 31.36 23.56
N ASP A 438 -46.19 30.66 23.48
CA ASP A 438 -47.43 30.98 24.19
C ASP A 438 -47.57 30.16 25.48
N ALA A 439 -48.82 30.07 26.01
CA ALA A 439 -49.19 29.22 27.14
C ALA A 439 -48.78 27.74 26.87
N PRO A 440 -47.93 27.13 27.71
CA PRO A 440 -47.48 25.77 27.51
C PRO A 440 -48.62 24.76 27.50
N LYS A 441 -48.68 23.90 26.47
CA LYS A 441 -49.66 22.83 26.32
C LYS A 441 -48.93 21.51 26.23
N ILE A 442 -48.98 20.73 27.31
CA ILE A 442 -48.16 19.51 27.46
C ILE A 442 -49.08 18.32 27.77
N ASP A 443 -48.94 17.26 26.97
CA ASP A 443 -49.66 16.01 27.15
C ASP A 443 -48.64 14.87 27.40
N VAL A 444 -48.87 14.07 28.47
CA VAL A 444 -48.02 12.96 28.89
C VAL A 444 -48.79 11.65 28.77
N TYR A 445 -48.27 10.73 27.97
CA TYR A 445 -48.92 9.45 27.71
C TYR A 445 -48.03 8.30 28.13
N THR A 446 -48.62 7.21 28.67
CA THR A 446 -47.93 5.93 28.84
C THR A 446 -48.71 4.80 28.20
N GLU A 447 -47.99 3.89 27.55
CA GLU A 447 -48.56 2.69 26.92
C GLU A 447 -47.59 1.50 27.07
N ASN A 448 -48.14 0.27 27.06
CA ASN A 448 -47.30 -0.95 27.05
C ASN A 448 -47.15 -1.49 25.63
N VAL A 449 -45.94 -1.75 25.22
CA VAL A 449 -45.60 -2.37 23.92
C VAL A 449 -44.67 -3.55 24.18
N LYS A 450 -45.24 -4.75 24.13
CA LYS A 450 -44.52 -5.99 24.52
C LYS A 450 -43.91 -5.91 25.95
N ASP A 451 -42.61 -6.07 26.08
CA ASP A 451 -41.88 -6.05 27.36
C ASP A 451 -41.39 -4.64 27.72
N TYR A 452 -41.97 -3.61 27.12
CA TYR A 452 -41.56 -2.22 27.37
C TYR A 452 -42.76 -1.35 27.77
N ILE A 453 -42.44 -0.35 28.59
CA ILE A 453 -43.31 0.79 28.78
C ILE A 453 -42.80 1.96 27.97
N ILE A 454 -43.68 2.62 27.23
CA ILE A 454 -43.40 3.81 26.41
C ILE A 454 -43.96 5.00 27.14
N LEU A 455 -43.11 5.97 27.49
CA LEU A 455 -43.51 7.28 27.99
C LEU A 455 -43.37 8.30 26.86
N LYS A 456 -44.46 9.01 26.51
CA LYS A 456 -44.49 10.08 25.50
C LYS A 456 -44.80 11.39 26.17
N ILE A 457 -43.97 12.41 25.95
CA ILE A 457 -44.20 13.78 26.43
C ILE A 457 -44.30 14.66 25.19
N ARG A 458 -45.48 15.19 24.92
CA ARG A 458 -45.80 15.99 23.75
C ARG A 458 -46.01 17.45 24.15
N ASP A 459 -45.33 18.33 23.46
CA ASP A 459 -45.50 19.79 23.54
C ASP A 459 -46.05 20.38 22.22
N GLN A 460 -46.59 21.58 22.30
CA GLN A 460 -47.01 22.38 21.16
C GLN A 460 -46.11 23.62 20.99
N GLY A 461 -44.82 23.48 21.26
CA GLY A 461 -43.84 24.55 21.15
C GLY A 461 -43.35 24.80 19.71
N MET A 462 -42.22 25.50 19.57
CA MET A 462 -41.64 25.89 18.28
C MET A 462 -41.20 24.71 17.39
N GLY A 463 -41.07 23.52 17.94
CA GLY A 463 -40.58 22.35 17.22
C GLY A 463 -39.13 22.47 16.72
N MET A 464 -38.65 21.43 16.01
CA MET A 464 -37.26 21.32 15.60
C MET A 464 -37.07 20.79 14.19
N SER A 465 -36.01 21.23 13.51
CA SER A 465 -35.59 20.69 12.21
C SER A 465 -35.04 19.25 12.33
N LYS A 466 -35.06 18.46 11.25
CA LYS A 466 -34.49 17.10 11.25
C LYS A 466 -33.01 17.08 11.57
N ILE A 467 -32.25 18.14 11.26
CA ILE A 467 -30.83 18.26 11.58
C ILE A 467 -30.67 18.45 13.09
N THR A 468 -31.47 19.31 13.69
CA THR A 468 -31.51 19.58 15.12
C THR A 468 -31.89 18.34 15.90
N GLN A 469 -32.94 17.59 15.51
CA GLN A 469 -33.37 16.35 16.15
C GLN A 469 -32.24 15.32 16.28
N LYS A 470 -31.30 15.23 15.33
CA LYS A 470 -30.13 14.33 15.39
C LYS A 470 -29.08 14.76 16.42
N LYS A 471 -29.05 16.05 16.76
CA LYS A 471 -27.97 16.65 17.55
C LYS A 471 -28.42 17.08 18.96
N ILE A 472 -29.71 17.14 19.25
CA ILE A 472 -30.23 17.68 20.54
C ILE A 472 -29.74 16.92 21.78
N PHE A 473 -29.32 15.66 21.62
CA PHE A 473 -28.77 14.84 22.69
C PHE A 473 -27.24 14.97 22.80
N GLU A 474 -26.59 15.69 21.87
CA GLU A 474 -25.16 15.99 21.98
C GLU A 474 -24.93 17.00 23.10
N LYS A 475 -23.84 16.80 23.87
CA LYS A 475 -23.47 17.71 24.95
C LYS A 475 -23.24 19.11 24.42
N PHE A 476 -23.76 20.11 25.11
CA PHE A 476 -23.61 21.54 24.80
C PHE A 476 -24.30 21.99 23.49
N TYR A 477 -25.02 21.11 22.82
CA TYR A 477 -25.69 21.49 21.58
C TYR A 477 -26.87 22.43 21.86
N ARG A 478 -26.96 23.51 21.09
CA ARG A 478 -28.07 24.45 21.06
C ARG A 478 -28.30 24.85 19.60
N GLU A 479 -29.57 24.95 19.21
CA GLU A 479 -29.92 25.52 17.90
C GLU A 479 -29.64 27.03 17.96
N HIS A 480 -28.80 27.54 17.06
CA HIS A 480 -28.57 29.00 16.93
C HIS A 480 -29.76 29.62 16.19
N THR A 481 -30.69 30.18 16.93
CA THR A 481 -31.86 30.90 16.39
C THR A 481 -31.56 32.40 16.27
N GLY A 482 -30.49 32.79 15.56
CA GLY A 482 -30.17 34.22 15.35
C GLY A 482 -30.02 35.04 16.65
N ASP A 483 -30.34 36.31 16.63
CA ASP A 483 -30.16 37.26 17.75
C ASP A 483 -31.15 37.09 18.93
N ILE A 484 -31.96 35.99 18.97
CA ILE A 484 -32.88 35.74 20.10
C ILE A 484 -32.12 35.06 21.25
N HIS A 485 -31.39 35.87 22.02
CA HIS A 485 -30.73 35.44 23.30
C HIS A 485 -31.73 35.12 24.43
N ASN A 486 -33.05 35.07 24.21
CA ASN A 486 -34.04 35.01 25.26
C ASN A 486 -34.31 33.64 25.87
N VAL A 487 -33.80 32.56 25.31
CA VAL A 487 -34.05 31.22 25.87
C VAL A 487 -32.86 30.79 26.73
N LYS A 488 -32.94 30.96 28.07
CA LYS A 488 -31.90 30.58 29.03
C LYS A 488 -31.66 29.06 29.07
N GLY A 489 -30.38 28.61 29.04
CA GLY A 489 -30.02 27.22 29.24
C GLY A 489 -28.69 26.81 28.65
N HIS A 490 -28.13 25.71 29.16
CA HIS A 490 -26.71 25.34 28.97
C HIS A 490 -26.49 24.24 27.91
N GLY A 491 -27.57 23.74 27.26
CA GLY A 491 -27.49 22.65 26.27
C GLY A 491 -27.08 21.30 26.85
N LEU A 492 -27.40 21.05 28.12
CA LEU A 492 -26.93 19.88 28.86
C LEU A 492 -28.06 18.99 29.38
N GLY A 493 -29.27 19.51 29.50
CA GLY A 493 -30.43 18.77 30.02
C GLY A 493 -30.75 17.53 29.19
N LEU A 494 -30.82 17.65 27.86
CA LEU A 494 -31.10 16.50 27.00
C LEU A 494 -29.92 15.53 26.87
N ALA A 495 -28.66 16.00 26.97
CA ALA A 495 -27.50 15.13 27.06
C ALA A 495 -27.50 14.30 28.36
N TYR A 496 -27.95 14.92 29.48
CA TYR A 496 -28.17 14.22 30.72
C TYR A 496 -29.30 13.17 30.59
N VAL A 497 -30.43 13.55 29.98
CA VAL A 497 -31.53 12.62 29.68
C VAL A 497 -31.03 11.39 28.93
N LYS A 498 -30.32 11.60 27.85
CA LYS A 498 -29.77 10.51 27.04
C LYS A 498 -28.83 9.61 27.85
N ARG A 499 -27.92 10.20 28.63
CA ARG A 499 -26.97 9.45 29.44
C ARG A 499 -27.65 8.60 30.52
N ILE A 500 -28.57 9.18 31.27
CA ILE A 500 -29.27 8.44 32.34
C ILE A 500 -30.11 7.31 31.76
N LEU A 501 -30.77 7.53 30.63
CA LEU A 501 -31.55 6.48 29.98
C LEU A 501 -30.66 5.37 29.41
N ASP A 502 -29.50 5.72 28.85
CA ASP A 502 -28.50 4.72 28.40
C ASP A 502 -27.99 3.88 29.60
N ASP A 503 -27.71 4.51 30.76
CA ASP A 503 -27.30 3.81 32.00
C ASP A 503 -28.43 2.94 32.56
N HIS A 504 -29.70 3.19 32.20
CA HIS A 504 -30.88 2.39 32.57
C HIS A 504 -31.33 1.41 31.49
N ASP A 505 -30.49 1.15 30.47
CA ASP A 505 -30.82 0.31 29.32
C ASP A 505 -32.12 0.72 28.61
N ALA A 506 -32.44 2.01 28.66
CA ALA A 506 -33.61 2.63 28.05
C ALA A 506 -33.22 3.42 26.82
N GLN A 507 -34.20 3.69 25.98
CA GLN A 507 -33.99 4.42 24.72
C GLN A 507 -34.82 5.70 24.71
N VAL A 508 -34.30 6.78 24.12
CA VAL A 508 -35.00 8.03 23.90
C VAL A 508 -34.98 8.42 22.44
N TYR A 509 -36.13 8.83 21.95
CA TYR A 509 -36.36 9.35 20.59
C TYR A 509 -37.08 10.69 20.66
N VAL A 510 -37.03 11.44 19.55
CA VAL A 510 -37.79 12.66 19.40
C VAL A 510 -38.45 12.70 18.02
N GLU A 511 -39.71 13.04 17.98
CA GLU A 511 -40.46 13.37 16.78
C GLU A 511 -40.85 14.83 16.87
N SER A 512 -40.50 15.65 15.89
CA SER A 512 -40.76 17.08 15.91
C SER A 512 -40.89 17.64 14.51
N GLU A 513 -41.75 18.66 14.39
CA GLU A 513 -41.89 19.44 13.18
C GLU A 513 -41.88 20.92 13.55
N LYS A 514 -41.09 21.73 12.82
CA LYS A 514 -40.96 23.16 13.10
C LYS A 514 -42.32 23.86 13.04
N GLY A 515 -42.69 24.58 14.12
CA GLY A 515 -43.99 25.25 14.28
C GLY A 515 -45.14 24.36 14.77
N LYS A 516 -44.92 23.06 15.01
CA LYS A 516 -45.98 22.13 15.47
C LYS A 516 -45.70 21.48 16.84
N GLY A 517 -44.52 21.75 17.40
CA GLY A 517 -44.07 21.16 18.67
C GLY A 517 -43.22 19.91 18.53
N SER A 518 -43.01 19.25 19.66
CA SER A 518 -42.17 18.05 19.75
C SER A 518 -42.83 16.97 20.59
N THR A 519 -42.46 15.72 20.33
CA THR A 519 -42.84 14.56 21.15
C THR A 519 -41.57 13.80 21.52
N PHE A 520 -41.23 13.80 22.79
CA PHE A 520 -40.15 12.97 23.33
C PHE A 520 -40.72 11.60 23.71
N ILE A 521 -40.06 10.54 23.24
CA ILE A 521 -40.51 9.15 23.42
C ILE A 521 -39.42 8.40 24.17
N ILE A 522 -39.72 7.92 25.36
CA ILE A 522 -38.84 7.13 26.20
C ILE A 522 -39.36 5.69 26.23
N LYS A 523 -38.50 4.74 25.93
CA LYS A 523 -38.80 3.32 25.95
C LYS A 523 -37.96 2.65 27.04
N ILE A 524 -38.62 2.10 28.08
CA ILE A 524 -37.98 1.47 29.23
C ILE A 524 -38.45 0.01 29.34
N HIS A 525 -37.55 -0.88 29.70
CA HIS A 525 -37.87 -2.29 29.89
C HIS A 525 -38.72 -2.50 31.16
N LEU A 526 -39.81 -3.25 31.04
CA LEU A 526 -40.65 -3.64 32.16
C LEU A 526 -39.95 -4.75 32.97
N ILE A 527 -40.10 -4.69 34.28
CA ILE A 527 -39.71 -5.79 35.15
C ILE A 527 -40.98 -6.52 35.62
N SER A 528 -40.89 -7.86 35.56
CA SER A 528 -41.98 -8.74 35.98
C SER A 528 -42.22 -8.73 37.51
#